data_e73898c4cc755c12366704abf6727575
#
_entry.id   e73898c4cc755c12366704abf6727575
#
_cell.length_a   1.000
_cell.length_b   1.000
_cell.length_c   1.000
_cell.angle_alpha   90.00
_cell.angle_beta   90.00
_cell.angle_gamma   90.00
#
_symmetry.space_group_name_H-M   'P 1'
#
loop_
_entity.id
_entity.type
_entity.pdbx_description
1 polymer ?
#
loop_
_entity_poly.entity_id
_entity_poly.type
_entity_poly.pdbx_seq_one_letter_code
_entity_poly.pdbx_strand_id
1 'polypeptide(L)'
;MRENASLWGTAVSPEIPAGRWRELLLDGRTQELCWECAAQARRLAGKEDREGFYHDFSQMLYTLLERCGVAAHCLLAEMKKEGAPPEPCADAESLEKWISGAVRACRTCLTGARREESAVGTVCRYIEEHLPDRLSRDELASVAYLSPDRLSHLFTEKMGVSLTAYIAGARIRRAKELLQGCMSVRDVALASGFQNISYFSRQFKQSTGMTPQEYRKGGLRP
;
A
#
# COMPACT_ATOMS: atom_id res chain seq x y z
N MET A 1 49.92 -7.01 24.03
CA MET A 1 50.36 -5.93 23.15
C MET A 1 49.22 -5.74 22.16
N ARG A 2 48.24 -4.85 22.39
CA ARG A 2 48.23 -3.40 22.08
C ARG A 2 48.67 -3.21 20.61
N GLU A 3 47.93 -2.78 19.64
CA GLU A 3 47.01 -1.66 19.45
C GLU A 3 46.54 -1.76 17.98
N ASN A 4 45.28 -1.79 17.68
CA ASN A 4 44.73 -1.21 16.45
C ASN A 4 43.28 -0.87 16.70
N ALA A 5 43.09 0.06 17.61
CA ALA A 5 41.85 0.83 17.69
C ALA A 5 42.18 2.20 17.09
N SER A 6 41.26 2.76 16.36
CA SER A 6 41.21 4.10 15.79
C SER A 6 41.81 4.30 14.39
N LEU A 7 41.03 3.91 13.38
CA LEU A 7 41.11 4.47 12.03
C LEU A 7 39.74 4.89 11.46
N TRP A 8 38.75 5.02 12.30
CA TRP A 8 37.50 5.71 11.91
C TRP A 8 37.45 7.00 12.69
N GLY A 9 38.11 8.01 12.15
CA GLY A 9 37.95 9.39 12.60
C GLY A 9 36.46 9.69 12.59
N THR A 10 35.94 10.08 13.74
CA THR A 10 34.56 10.56 13.96
C THR A 10 34.36 11.86 13.19
N ALA A 11 34.17 11.80 11.88
CA ALA A 11 33.39 12.80 11.18
C ALA A 11 31.96 12.64 11.69
N VAL A 12 31.56 13.52 12.60
CA VAL A 12 30.17 13.62 13.05
C VAL A 12 29.40 14.06 11.83
N SER A 13 28.80 13.08 11.10
CA SER A 13 27.82 13.38 10.08
C SER A 13 26.72 14.20 10.76
N PRO A 14 26.36 15.40 10.28
CA PRO A 14 25.32 16.19 10.91
C PRO A 14 24.04 15.36 10.94
N GLU A 15 23.60 14.97 12.15
CA GLU A 15 22.39 14.17 12.32
C GLU A 15 21.24 14.83 11.58
N ILE A 16 20.72 14.15 10.56
CA ILE A 16 19.54 14.63 9.86
C ILE A 16 18.31 14.53 10.80
N PRO A 17 17.43 15.54 10.84
CA PRO A 17 16.21 15.50 11.64
C PRO A 17 15.17 14.59 10.98
N ALA A 18 15.50 13.30 10.85
CA ALA A 18 14.75 12.30 10.08
C ALA A 18 13.27 12.18 10.50
N GLY A 19 12.95 12.40 11.78
CA GLY A 19 11.59 12.43 12.29
C GLY A 19 10.76 13.53 11.63
N ARG A 20 11.24 14.77 11.74
CA ARG A 20 10.57 15.95 11.18
C ARG A 20 10.48 15.87 9.63
N TRP A 21 11.54 15.45 8.97
CA TRP A 21 11.53 15.36 7.50
C TRP A 21 10.59 14.31 6.95
N ARG A 22 10.40 13.20 7.68
CA ARG A 22 9.36 12.21 7.36
C ARG A 22 7.95 12.79 7.49
N GLU A 23 7.68 13.57 8.55
CA GLU A 23 6.40 14.26 8.72
C GLU A 23 6.12 15.23 7.59
N LEU A 24 7.10 16.08 7.22
CA LEU A 24 6.97 17.00 6.08
C LEU A 24 6.66 16.27 4.77
N LEU A 25 7.29 15.12 4.52
CA LEU A 25 6.98 14.28 3.35
C LEU A 25 5.56 13.73 3.39
N LEU A 26 5.11 13.20 4.52
CA LEU A 26 3.77 12.62 4.68
C LEU A 26 2.68 13.68 4.55
N ASP A 27 2.91 14.89 5.06
CA ASP A 27 1.98 16.02 4.98
C ASP A 27 1.97 16.71 3.60
N GLY A 28 2.94 16.38 2.73
CA GLY A 28 3.07 16.99 1.41
C GLY A 28 3.74 18.36 1.41
N ARG A 29 4.39 18.77 2.51
CA ARG A 29 5.15 20.02 2.65
C ARG A 29 6.55 19.89 2.01
N THR A 30 6.56 19.48 0.75
CA THR A 30 7.79 19.14 0.02
C THR A 30 8.70 20.35 -0.21
N GLN A 31 8.14 21.54 -0.39
CA GLN A 31 8.94 22.77 -0.57
C GLN A 31 9.74 23.12 0.68
N GLU A 32 9.10 23.01 1.85
CA GLU A 32 9.75 23.27 3.13
C GLU A 32 10.86 22.24 3.40
N LEU A 33 10.59 20.98 3.13
CA LEU A 33 11.61 19.93 3.23
C LEU A 33 12.80 20.19 2.31
N CYS A 34 12.55 20.50 1.04
CA CYS A 34 13.64 20.83 0.10
C CYS A 34 14.46 22.03 0.59
N TRP A 35 13.81 23.06 1.14
CA TRP A 35 14.48 24.22 1.68
C TRP A 35 15.37 23.85 2.89
N GLU A 36 14.85 23.10 3.84
CA GLU A 36 15.62 22.64 5.02
C GLU A 36 16.82 21.77 4.60
N CYS A 37 16.60 20.81 3.70
CA CYS A 37 17.66 19.94 3.19
C CYS A 37 18.73 20.72 2.42
N ALA A 38 18.34 21.66 1.56
CA ALA A 38 19.29 22.51 0.82
C ALA A 38 20.11 23.41 1.77
N ALA A 39 19.46 23.96 2.80
CA ALA A 39 20.15 24.75 3.81
C ALA A 39 21.22 23.93 4.56
N GLN A 40 20.94 22.65 4.82
CA GLN A 40 21.89 21.74 5.43
C GLN A 40 22.99 21.33 4.45
N ALA A 41 22.65 20.97 3.22
CA ALA A 41 23.59 20.58 2.17
C ALA A 41 24.65 21.67 1.89
N ARG A 42 24.26 22.95 1.89
CA ARG A 42 25.18 24.10 1.70
C ARG A 42 26.21 24.26 2.82
N ARG A 43 25.96 23.70 4.00
CA ARG A 43 26.90 23.74 5.13
C ARG A 43 27.95 22.63 5.06
N LEU A 44 27.77 21.64 4.17
CA LEU A 44 28.68 20.51 4.01
C LEU A 44 29.93 20.94 3.20
N ALA A 45 31.05 21.04 3.85
CA ALA A 45 32.27 21.55 3.22
C ALA A 45 32.99 20.49 2.38
N GLY A 46 33.01 19.24 2.84
CA GLY A 46 33.74 18.13 2.24
C GLY A 46 32.89 17.22 1.36
N LYS A 47 33.56 16.45 0.50
CA LYS A 47 32.87 15.39 -0.28
C LYS A 47 32.39 14.29 0.65
N GLU A 48 33.14 13.90 1.64
CA GLU A 48 32.82 12.89 2.64
C GLU A 48 31.55 13.27 3.43
N ASP A 49 31.40 14.55 3.83
CA ASP A 49 30.21 15.05 4.51
C ASP A 49 28.98 14.96 3.63
N ARG A 50 29.10 15.26 2.31
CA ARG A 50 28.03 15.14 1.34
C ARG A 50 27.63 13.68 1.08
N GLU A 51 28.60 12.76 1.03
CA GLU A 51 28.36 11.32 0.91
C GLU A 51 27.64 10.77 2.14
N GLY A 52 28.04 11.17 3.34
CA GLY A 52 27.36 10.84 4.59
C GLY A 52 25.91 11.33 4.59
N PHE A 53 25.68 12.59 4.28
CA PHE A 53 24.33 13.15 4.17
C PHE A 53 23.47 12.43 3.12
N TYR A 54 24.03 12.19 1.94
CA TYR A 54 23.35 11.45 0.86
C TYR A 54 22.89 10.06 1.34
N HIS A 55 23.78 9.36 2.05
CA HIS A 55 23.50 8.03 2.57
C HIS A 55 22.37 8.06 3.61
N ASP A 56 22.46 8.93 4.60
CA ASP A 56 21.48 9.04 5.69
C ASP A 56 20.10 9.49 5.16
N PHE A 57 20.10 10.44 4.23
CA PHE A 57 18.87 10.89 3.59
C PHE A 57 18.22 9.80 2.74
N SER A 58 19.00 9.06 1.95
CA SER A 58 18.54 7.91 1.17
C SER A 58 17.92 6.84 2.07
N GLN A 59 18.62 6.50 3.17
CA GLN A 59 18.15 5.52 4.15
C GLN A 59 16.83 5.94 4.79
N MET A 60 16.68 7.22 5.11
CA MET A 60 15.45 7.79 5.64
C MET A 60 14.30 7.61 4.64
N LEU A 61 14.50 7.91 3.34
CA LEU A 61 13.48 7.76 2.30
C LEU A 61 13.07 6.30 2.12
N TYR A 62 14.04 5.39 2.02
CA TYR A 62 13.75 3.95 1.88
C TYR A 62 12.97 3.39 3.06
N THR A 63 13.39 3.75 4.28
CA THR A 63 12.68 3.32 5.51
C THR A 63 11.24 3.85 5.55
N LEU A 64 11.02 5.09 5.10
CA LEU A 64 9.67 5.66 5.03
C LEU A 64 8.80 4.93 4.01
N LEU A 65 9.31 4.67 2.81
CA LEU A 65 8.58 3.98 1.75
C LEU A 65 8.23 2.54 2.16
N GLU A 66 9.18 1.81 2.74
CA GLU A 66 8.96 0.45 3.26
C GLU A 66 7.82 0.42 4.28
N ARG A 67 7.81 1.36 5.25
CA ARG A 67 6.73 1.50 6.23
C ARG A 67 5.37 1.80 5.61
N CYS A 68 5.37 2.45 4.45
CA CYS A 68 4.16 2.73 3.67
C CYS A 68 3.82 1.62 2.66
N GLY A 69 4.51 0.47 2.70
CA GLY A 69 4.28 -0.65 1.79
C GLY A 69 4.70 -0.37 0.34
N VAL A 70 5.59 0.58 0.12
CA VAL A 70 6.10 0.95 -1.21
C VAL A 70 7.48 0.33 -1.42
N ALA A 71 7.62 -0.46 -2.49
CA ALA A 71 8.89 -1.10 -2.80
C ALA A 71 9.97 -0.09 -3.25
N ALA A 72 11.21 -0.30 -2.81
CA ALA A 72 12.34 0.60 -3.09
C ALA A 72 12.58 0.87 -4.58
N HIS A 73 12.31 -0.11 -5.46
CA HIS A 73 12.47 0.06 -6.90
C HIS A 73 11.55 1.14 -7.50
N CYS A 74 10.40 1.44 -6.85
CA CYS A 74 9.49 2.51 -7.27
C CYS A 74 10.18 3.87 -7.17
N LEU A 75 10.90 4.14 -6.08
CA LEU A 75 11.67 5.37 -5.92
C LEU A 75 12.73 5.52 -7.01
N LEU A 76 13.49 4.46 -7.28
CA LEU A 76 14.53 4.47 -8.31
C LEU A 76 13.94 4.71 -9.72
N ALA A 77 12.77 4.14 -10.02
CA ALA A 77 12.07 4.34 -11.28
C ALA A 77 11.62 5.80 -11.45
N GLU A 78 11.05 6.40 -10.41
CA GLU A 78 10.63 7.81 -10.44
C GLU A 78 11.84 8.76 -10.50
N MET A 79 12.91 8.49 -9.75
CA MET A 79 14.13 9.29 -9.81
C MET A 79 14.80 9.31 -11.18
N LYS A 80 14.74 8.20 -11.94
CA LYS A 80 15.22 8.17 -13.33
C LYS A 80 14.44 9.13 -14.23
N LYS A 81 13.14 9.30 -14.01
CA LYS A 81 12.30 10.26 -14.74
C LYS A 81 12.62 11.70 -14.38
N GLU A 82 13.00 11.95 -13.13
CA GLU A 82 13.37 13.29 -12.63
C GLU A 82 14.74 13.77 -13.12
N GLY A 83 15.53 12.92 -13.78
CA GLY A 83 16.83 13.30 -14.29
C GLY A 83 17.86 13.54 -13.19
N ALA A 84 17.92 12.65 -12.20
CA ALA A 84 18.89 12.73 -11.11
C ALA A 84 20.34 12.83 -11.63
N PRO A 85 21.20 13.68 -11.04
CA PRO A 85 22.58 13.82 -11.47
C PRO A 85 23.34 12.50 -11.27
N PRO A 86 24.27 12.15 -12.19
CA PRO A 86 25.02 10.89 -12.10
C PRO A 86 25.95 10.82 -10.87
N GLU A 87 26.47 11.98 -10.42
CA GLU A 87 27.31 12.11 -9.23
C GLU A 87 26.69 13.12 -8.25
N PRO A 88 25.72 12.69 -7.40
CA PRO A 88 25.03 13.60 -6.48
C PRO A 88 25.95 14.33 -5.49
N CYS A 89 27.07 13.70 -5.11
CA CYS A 89 28.00 14.22 -4.10
C CYS A 89 29.18 15.01 -4.67
N ALA A 90 29.20 15.27 -5.99
CA ALA A 90 30.30 16.03 -6.62
C ALA A 90 30.44 17.44 -6.03
N ASP A 91 29.32 18.14 -5.91
CA ASP A 91 29.23 19.48 -5.35
C ASP A 91 27.90 19.72 -4.64
N ALA A 92 27.74 20.86 -3.99
CA ALA A 92 26.53 21.21 -3.25
C ALA A 92 25.31 21.37 -4.17
N GLU A 93 25.49 21.91 -5.39
CA GLU A 93 24.41 22.10 -6.36
C GLU A 93 23.87 20.76 -6.88
N SER A 94 24.76 19.82 -7.18
CA SER A 94 24.40 18.45 -7.59
C SER A 94 23.64 17.73 -6.49
N LEU A 95 24.06 17.89 -5.23
CA LEU A 95 23.36 17.31 -4.08
C LEU A 95 21.95 17.95 -3.89
N GLU A 96 21.81 19.26 -4.01
CA GLU A 96 20.51 19.94 -3.94
C GLU A 96 19.56 19.51 -5.06
N LYS A 97 20.05 19.35 -6.28
CA LYS A 97 19.26 18.82 -7.41
C LYS A 97 18.79 17.41 -7.14
N TRP A 98 19.68 16.56 -6.64
CA TRP A 98 19.34 15.18 -6.29
C TRP A 98 18.31 15.12 -5.16
N ILE A 99 18.46 15.89 -4.08
CA ILE A 99 17.51 15.99 -2.97
C ILE A 99 16.13 16.37 -3.50
N SER A 100 16.04 17.41 -4.32
CA SER A 100 14.78 17.89 -4.88
C SER A 100 14.09 16.82 -5.74
N GLY A 101 14.85 16.10 -6.56
CA GLY A 101 14.37 14.97 -7.34
C GLY A 101 13.89 13.81 -6.46
N ALA A 102 14.68 13.45 -5.43
CA ALA A 102 14.35 12.36 -4.51
C ALA A 102 13.07 12.65 -3.69
N VAL A 103 12.91 13.89 -3.22
CA VAL A 103 11.70 14.35 -2.50
C VAL A 103 10.47 14.25 -3.40
N ARG A 104 10.54 14.76 -4.65
CA ARG A 104 9.43 14.66 -5.60
C ARG A 104 9.09 13.22 -5.96
N ALA A 105 10.10 12.39 -6.27
CA ALA A 105 9.94 10.98 -6.58
C ALA A 105 9.29 10.21 -5.40
N CYS A 106 9.80 10.42 -4.18
CA CYS A 106 9.23 9.83 -2.97
C CYS A 106 7.77 10.25 -2.77
N ARG A 107 7.43 11.51 -2.96
CA ARG A 107 6.06 12.01 -2.84
C ARG A 107 5.13 11.39 -3.88
N THR A 108 5.58 11.22 -5.12
CA THR A 108 4.84 10.55 -6.18
C THR A 108 4.54 9.09 -5.80
N CYS A 109 5.53 8.36 -5.30
CA CYS A 109 5.36 6.99 -4.81
C CYS A 109 4.34 6.90 -3.67
N LEU A 110 4.45 7.76 -2.65
CA LEU A 110 3.53 7.79 -1.50
C LEU A 110 2.09 8.14 -1.92
N THR A 111 1.94 9.09 -2.85
CA THR A 111 0.61 9.48 -3.36
C THR A 111 -0.01 8.36 -4.19
N GLY A 112 0.78 7.67 -4.99
CA GLY A 112 0.37 6.49 -5.77
C GLY A 112 -0.12 5.38 -4.86
N ALA A 113 0.64 5.00 -3.84
CA ALA A 113 0.28 3.96 -2.88
C ALA A 113 -1.03 4.28 -2.14
N ARG A 114 -1.21 5.53 -1.67
CA ARG A 114 -2.46 5.97 -1.02
C ARG A 114 -3.67 5.90 -1.96
N ARG A 115 -3.50 6.24 -3.24
CA ARG A 115 -4.57 6.12 -4.24
C ARG A 115 -4.95 4.66 -4.48
N GLU A 116 -3.99 3.77 -4.59
CA GLU A 116 -4.21 2.34 -4.79
C GLU A 116 -4.93 1.71 -3.59
N GLU A 117 -4.51 2.03 -2.37
CA GLU A 117 -5.17 1.56 -1.15
C GLU A 117 -6.61 2.10 -1.04
N SER A 118 -6.82 3.38 -1.35
CA SER A 118 -8.15 3.99 -1.41
C SER A 118 -9.03 3.33 -2.48
N ALA A 119 -8.48 2.98 -3.65
CA ALA A 119 -9.20 2.31 -4.72
C ALA A 119 -9.69 0.93 -4.28
N VAL A 120 -8.83 0.11 -3.67
CA VAL A 120 -9.21 -1.22 -3.13
C VAL A 120 -10.26 -1.08 -2.03
N GLY A 121 -10.09 -0.13 -1.10
CA GLY A 121 -11.07 0.15 -0.05
C GLY A 121 -12.43 0.55 -0.61
N THR A 122 -12.46 1.36 -1.67
CA THR A 122 -13.70 1.76 -2.36
C THR A 122 -14.38 0.55 -3.02
N VAL A 123 -13.63 -0.31 -3.67
CA VAL A 123 -14.15 -1.56 -4.27
C VAL A 123 -14.72 -2.49 -3.21
N CYS A 124 -14.01 -2.69 -2.09
CA CYS A 124 -14.51 -3.53 -1.00
C CYS A 124 -15.84 -3.03 -0.45
N ARG A 125 -15.96 -1.72 -0.21
CA ARG A 125 -17.20 -1.09 0.25
C ARG A 125 -18.32 -1.26 -0.76
N TYR A 126 -18.07 -1.00 -2.02
CA TYR A 126 -19.07 -1.20 -3.09
C TYR A 126 -19.56 -2.65 -3.16
N ILE A 127 -18.64 -3.63 -3.03
CA ILE A 127 -19.01 -5.04 -3.00
C ILE A 127 -19.96 -5.35 -1.83
N GLU A 128 -19.64 -4.88 -0.61
CA GLU A 128 -20.47 -5.13 0.58
C GLU A 128 -21.88 -4.50 0.46
N GLU A 129 -21.98 -3.33 -0.17
CA GLU A 129 -23.24 -2.64 -0.40
C GLU A 129 -24.10 -3.29 -1.50
N HIS A 130 -23.47 -3.99 -2.48
CA HIS A 130 -24.13 -4.54 -3.67
C HIS A 130 -24.02 -6.06 -3.77
N LEU A 131 -23.87 -6.77 -2.65
CA LEU A 131 -23.72 -8.24 -2.62
C LEU A 131 -24.81 -9.02 -3.37
N PRO A 132 -26.11 -8.62 -3.31
CA PRO A 132 -27.18 -9.29 -4.04
C PRO A 132 -27.10 -9.12 -5.56
N ASP A 133 -26.43 -8.07 -6.02
CA ASP A 133 -26.39 -7.68 -7.41
C ASP A 133 -25.34 -8.49 -8.20
N ARG A 134 -25.42 -8.35 -9.54
CA ARG A 134 -24.42 -8.94 -10.42
C ARG A 134 -23.17 -8.06 -10.47
N LEU A 135 -22.21 -8.35 -9.63
CA LEU A 135 -20.93 -7.64 -9.61
C LEU A 135 -20.01 -8.13 -10.74
N SER A 136 -19.82 -7.30 -11.77
CA SER A 136 -18.89 -7.59 -12.85
C SER A 136 -17.52 -6.96 -12.58
N ARG A 137 -16.47 -7.56 -13.18
CA ARG A 137 -15.10 -7.02 -13.08
C ARG A 137 -14.98 -5.61 -13.68
N ASP A 138 -15.68 -5.37 -14.80
CA ASP A 138 -15.66 -4.08 -15.50
C ASP A 138 -16.36 -2.99 -14.67
N GLU A 139 -17.48 -3.31 -14.03
CA GLU A 139 -18.19 -2.41 -13.13
C GLU A 139 -17.30 -2.03 -11.93
N LEU A 140 -16.70 -3.01 -11.26
CA LEU A 140 -15.83 -2.77 -10.12
C LEU A 140 -14.57 -1.97 -10.50
N ALA A 141 -14.04 -2.19 -11.70
CA ALA A 141 -12.94 -1.42 -12.24
C ALA A 141 -13.33 0.04 -12.50
N SER A 142 -14.53 0.27 -13.01
CA SER A 142 -15.08 1.62 -13.21
C SER A 142 -15.25 2.37 -11.89
N VAL A 143 -15.71 1.71 -10.83
CA VAL A 143 -15.83 2.27 -9.47
C VAL A 143 -14.47 2.72 -8.91
N ALA A 144 -13.40 1.99 -9.23
CA ALA A 144 -12.04 2.29 -8.81
C ALA A 144 -11.29 3.24 -9.76
N TYR A 145 -11.87 3.63 -10.89
CA TYR A 145 -11.21 4.36 -11.98
C TYR A 145 -9.95 3.64 -12.50
N LEU A 146 -10.01 2.31 -12.60
CA LEU A 146 -8.92 1.45 -13.07
C LEU A 146 -9.36 0.63 -14.27
N SER A 147 -8.39 0.08 -15.01
CA SER A 147 -8.69 -1.00 -15.96
C SER A 147 -8.99 -2.30 -15.22
N PRO A 148 -9.81 -3.22 -15.79
CA PRO A 148 -10.15 -4.50 -15.16
C PRO A 148 -8.94 -5.35 -14.79
N ASP A 149 -7.90 -5.34 -15.63
CA ASP A 149 -6.67 -6.09 -15.38
C ASP A 149 -5.85 -5.45 -14.25
N ARG A 150 -5.74 -4.13 -14.22
CA ARG A 150 -5.06 -3.41 -13.13
C ARG A 150 -5.77 -3.63 -11.80
N LEU A 151 -7.10 -3.53 -11.76
CA LEU A 151 -7.88 -3.82 -10.56
C LEU A 151 -7.62 -5.25 -10.06
N SER A 152 -7.69 -6.25 -10.95
CA SER A 152 -7.52 -7.66 -10.56
C SER A 152 -6.14 -7.92 -9.95
N HIS A 153 -5.09 -7.34 -10.54
CA HIS A 153 -3.72 -7.46 -10.04
C HIS A 153 -3.57 -6.76 -8.70
N LEU A 154 -3.96 -5.48 -8.61
CA LEU A 154 -3.87 -4.66 -7.41
C LEU A 154 -4.66 -5.26 -6.24
N PHE A 155 -5.88 -5.74 -6.52
CA PHE A 155 -6.74 -6.36 -5.51
C PHE A 155 -6.09 -7.61 -4.92
N THR A 156 -5.54 -8.48 -5.79
CA THR A 156 -4.86 -9.70 -5.35
C THR A 156 -3.59 -9.37 -4.56
N GLU A 157 -2.82 -8.37 -5.00
CA GLU A 157 -1.61 -7.90 -4.30
C GLU A 157 -1.93 -7.38 -2.88
N LYS A 158 -2.96 -6.54 -2.74
CA LYS A 158 -3.31 -5.91 -1.46
C LYS A 158 -4.12 -6.81 -0.53
N MET A 159 -5.02 -7.63 -1.07
CA MET A 159 -5.94 -8.44 -0.28
C MET A 159 -5.49 -9.90 -0.11
N GLY A 160 -4.47 -10.35 -0.85
CA GLY A 160 -3.97 -11.73 -0.82
C GLY A 160 -4.92 -12.75 -1.47
N VAL A 161 -6.07 -12.32 -1.99
CA VAL A 161 -7.08 -13.16 -2.62
C VAL A 161 -7.62 -12.53 -3.89
N SER A 162 -8.09 -13.34 -4.83
CA SER A 162 -8.72 -12.80 -6.06
C SER A 162 -10.02 -12.08 -5.75
N LEU A 163 -10.39 -11.11 -6.60
CA LEU A 163 -11.64 -10.36 -6.51
C LEU A 163 -12.88 -11.30 -6.45
N THR A 164 -12.90 -12.34 -7.27
CA THR A 164 -13.98 -13.34 -7.29
C THR A 164 -14.05 -14.12 -5.98
N ALA A 165 -12.90 -14.50 -5.41
CA ALA A 165 -12.85 -15.21 -4.14
C ALA A 165 -13.33 -14.30 -2.98
N TYR A 166 -12.97 -13.02 -3.01
CA TYR A 166 -13.44 -12.04 -2.03
C TYR A 166 -14.97 -11.89 -2.06
N ILE A 167 -15.56 -11.68 -3.26
CA ILE A 167 -17.02 -11.58 -3.44
C ILE A 167 -17.73 -12.85 -2.94
N ALA A 168 -17.22 -14.03 -3.30
CA ALA A 168 -17.78 -15.29 -2.83
C ALA A 168 -17.73 -15.40 -1.30
N GLY A 169 -16.62 -15.04 -0.68
CA GLY A 169 -16.47 -15.02 0.77
C GLY A 169 -17.41 -14.03 1.46
N ALA A 170 -17.58 -12.82 0.92
CA ALA A 170 -18.51 -11.82 1.42
C ALA A 170 -19.97 -12.30 1.35
N ARG A 171 -20.36 -12.89 0.23
CA ARG A 171 -21.68 -13.51 0.07
C ARG A 171 -21.93 -14.64 1.07
N ILE A 172 -20.94 -15.48 1.35
CA ILE A 172 -21.05 -16.54 2.36
C ILE A 172 -21.18 -15.94 3.78
N ARG A 173 -20.45 -14.89 4.12
CA ARG A 173 -20.63 -14.19 5.40
C ARG A 173 -22.05 -13.69 5.55
N ARG A 174 -22.59 -13.01 4.54
CA ARG A 174 -23.99 -12.54 4.52
C ARG A 174 -24.99 -13.68 4.64
N ALA A 175 -24.74 -14.80 3.97
CA ALA A 175 -25.60 -15.99 4.05
C ALA A 175 -25.64 -16.59 5.48
N LYS A 176 -24.51 -16.61 6.19
CA LYS A 176 -24.45 -17.07 7.59
C LYS A 176 -25.33 -16.23 8.51
N GLU A 177 -25.33 -14.91 8.34
CA GLU A 177 -26.20 -14.00 9.09
C GLU A 177 -27.68 -14.26 8.80
N LEU A 178 -28.06 -14.35 7.51
CA LEU A 178 -29.43 -14.58 7.09
C LEU A 178 -29.96 -15.97 7.49
N LEU A 179 -29.09 -16.99 7.57
CA LEU A 179 -29.48 -18.34 8.02
C LEU A 179 -29.88 -18.41 9.50
N GLN A 180 -29.53 -17.43 10.31
CA GLN A 180 -29.99 -17.33 11.71
C GLN A 180 -31.48 -16.91 11.81
N GLY A 181 -32.02 -16.33 10.75
CA GLY A 181 -33.41 -15.93 10.66
C GLY A 181 -34.32 -17.02 10.06
N CYS A 182 -35.57 -16.64 9.80
CA CYS A 182 -36.63 -17.55 9.32
C CYS A 182 -36.66 -17.72 7.78
N MET A 183 -35.79 -17.10 7.02
CA MET A 183 -35.79 -17.17 5.55
C MET A 183 -35.49 -18.58 5.06
N SER A 184 -36.13 -19.01 3.93
CA SER A 184 -35.77 -20.29 3.32
C SER A 184 -34.31 -20.30 2.83
N VAL A 185 -33.70 -21.49 2.72
CA VAL A 185 -32.32 -21.61 2.19
C VAL A 185 -32.21 -21.03 0.77
N ARG A 186 -33.29 -21.15 -0.01
CA ARG A 186 -33.40 -20.58 -1.35
C ARG A 186 -33.34 -19.04 -1.30
N ASP A 187 -34.16 -18.45 -0.44
CA ASP A 187 -34.23 -16.99 -0.31
C ASP A 187 -32.93 -16.42 0.25
N VAL A 188 -32.30 -17.12 1.20
CA VAL A 188 -30.96 -16.76 1.70
C VAL A 188 -29.93 -16.77 0.57
N ALA A 189 -29.92 -17.79 -0.30
CA ALA A 189 -29.02 -17.83 -1.43
C ALA A 189 -29.20 -16.60 -2.34
N LEU A 190 -30.45 -16.29 -2.71
CA LEU A 190 -30.77 -15.14 -3.57
C LEU A 190 -30.43 -13.81 -2.89
N ALA A 191 -30.83 -13.63 -1.64
CA ALA A 191 -30.53 -12.41 -0.87
C ALA A 191 -29.04 -12.20 -0.60
N SER A 192 -28.24 -13.26 -0.69
CA SER A 192 -26.78 -13.21 -0.59
C SER A 192 -26.09 -13.05 -1.96
N GLY A 193 -26.85 -12.94 -3.05
CA GLY A 193 -26.32 -12.73 -4.41
C GLY A 193 -25.97 -14.00 -5.19
N PHE A 194 -26.39 -15.19 -4.75
CA PHE A 194 -26.21 -16.43 -5.50
C PHE A 194 -27.40 -16.71 -6.41
N GLN A 195 -27.16 -16.67 -7.71
CA GLN A 195 -28.18 -16.99 -8.73
C GLN A 195 -28.52 -18.51 -8.80
N ASN A 196 -27.55 -19.35 -8.41
CA ASN A 196 -27.70 -20.82 -8.48
C ASN A 196 -27.55 -21.43 -7.09
N ILE A 197 -28.64 -22.08 -6.62
CA ILE A 197 -28.72 -22.65 -5.27
C ILE A 197 -27.79 -23.84 -5.08
N SER A 198 -27.59 -24.66 -6.12
CA SER A 198 -26.66 -25.81 -6.06
C SER A 198 -25.20 -25.31 -5.93
N TYR A 199 -24.85 -24.25 -6.66
CA TYR A 199 -23.55 -23.59 -6.54
C TYR A 199 -23.37 -22.96 -5.16
N PHE A 200 -24.38 -22.27 -4.65
CA PHE A 200 -24.39 -21.73 -3.29
C PHE A 200 -24.13 -22.82 -2.25
N SER A 201 -24.88 -23.90 -2.27
CA SER A 201 -24.76 -24.99 -1.28
C SER A 201 -23.38 -25.62 -1.28
N ARG A 202 -22.77 -25.78 -2.44
CA ARG A 202 -21.40 -26.28 -2.59
C ARG A 202 -20.37 -25.29 -2.03
N GLN A 203 -20.47 -24.01 -2.39
CA GLN A 203 -19.57 -22.96 -1.90
C GLN A 203 -19.71 -22.77 -0.39
N PHE A 204 -20.92 -22.80 0.13
CA PHE A 204 -21.19 -22.70 1.56
C PHE A 204 -20.55 -23.86 2.33
N LYS A 205 -20.75 -25.11 1.85
CA LYS A 205 -20.13 -26.29 2.47
C LYS A 205 -18.60 -26.25 2.38
N GLN A 206 -18.04 -25.81 1.27
CA GLN A 206 -16.60 -25.67 1.11
C GLN A 206 -16.00 -24.63 2.10
N SER A 207 -16.72 -23.54 2.32
CA SER A 207 -16.28 -22.46 3.22
C SER A 207 -16.51 -22.74 4.71
N THR A 208 -17.52 -23.53 5.07
CA THR A 208 -17.98 -23.72 6.46
C THR A 208 -17.83 -25.15 6.98
N GLY A 209 -17.57 -26.11 6.10
CA GLY A 209 -17.58 -27.54 6.41
C GLY A 209 -18.99 -28.17 6.45
N MET A 210 -20.06 -27.37 6.45
CA MET A 210 -21.45 -27.81 6.62
C MET A 210 -22.33 -27.31 5.47
N THR A 211 -23.41 -28.03 5.17
CA THR A 211 -24.44 -27.52 4.27
C THR A 211 -25.21 -26.35 4.93
N PRO A 212 -25.85 -25.46 4.15
CA PRO A 212 -26.70 -24.39 4.70
C PRO A 212 -27.81 -24.89 5.65
N GLN A 213 -28.37 -26.06 5.39
CA GLN A 213 -29.41 -26.67 6.26
C GLN A 213 -28.81 -27.18 7.58
N GLU A 214 -27.66 -27.84 7.55
CA GLU A 214 -26.95 -28.30 8.74
C GLU A 214 -26.51 -27.11 9.60
N TYR A 215 -25.97 -26.04 8.98
CA TYR A 215 -25.56 -24.82 9.66
C TYR A 215 -26.72 -24.17 10.41
N ARG A 216 -27.90 -24.08 9.78
CA ARG A 216 -29.11 -23.55 10.43
C ARG A 216 -29.55 -24.40 11.63
N LYS A 217 -29.53 -25.74 11.50
CA LYS A 217 -29.91 -26.62 12.61
C LYS A 217 -28.90 -26.58 13.77
N GLY A 218 -27.60 -26.38 13.46
CA GLY A 218 -26.54 -26.28 14.45
C GLY A 218 -26.52 -24.94 15.18
N GLY A 219 -26.96 -23.85 14.54
CA GLY A 219 -27.12 -22.52 15.14
C GLY A 219 -28.36 -22.36 16.04
N LEU A 220 -29.29 -23.31 15.99
CA LEU A 220 -30.51 -23.36 16.81
C LEU A 220 -30.39 -24.24 18.06
N ARG A 221 -29.20 -24.70 18.41
CA ARG A 221 -28.99 -25.34 19.71
C ARG A 221 -28.79 -24.28 20.79
N PRO A 222 -29.67 -24.20 21.79
CA PRO A 222 -29.55 -23.32 22.95
C PRO A 222 -28.33 -23.65 23.79
#